data_487fadb967286e9abfab4102fe930168
#
_entry.id   487fadb967286e9abfab4102fe930168
#
_cell.length_a   1.000
_cell.length_b   1.000
_cell.length_c   1.000
_cell.angle_alpha   90.00
_cell.angle_beta   90.00
_cell.angle_gamma   90.00
#
_symmetry.space_group_name_H-M   'P 1'
#
loop_
_entity.id
_entity.type
_entity.pdbx_description
1 polymer ?
#
loop_
_entity_poly.entity_id
_entity_poly.type
_entity_poly.pdbx_seq_one_letter_code
_entity_poly.pdbx_strand_id
1 'polypeptide(L)'
;MADPRTSSATAPANAIEGRIVVTLDELLYQRRMTLTELAERVDITLANLSILKTGKAKAIRFSTLEAICRVLECQPGDLLGYRGD
;
A
#
# COMPACT_ATOMS: atom_id res chain seq x y z
N MET A 1 -3.22 11.85 29.11
CA MET A 1 -2.21 11.03 28.45
C MET A 1 -2.30 11.22 26.93
N ALA A 2 -1.19 11.45 26.29
CA ALA A 2 -1.21 11.62 24.85
C ALA A 2 -1.52 10.28 24.17
N ASP A 3 -2.37 10.33 23.19
CA ASP A 3 -2.66 9.16 22.39
C ASP A 3 -1.41 8.85 21.55
N PRO A 4 -0.81 7.67 21.72
CA PRO A 4 0.39 7.34 20.91
C PRO A 4 0.15 7.47 19.43
N ARG A 5 -1.08 7.28 18.98
CA ARG A 5 -1.41 7.37 17.57
C ARG A 5 -1.34 8.78 17.03
N THR A 6 -1.35 9.79 17.91
CA THR A 6 -1.26 11.17 17.47
C THR A 6 0.13 11.74 17.58
N SER A 7 1.08 10.96 18.09
CA SER A 7 2.42 11.44 18.36
C SER A 7 3.31 11.50 17.13
N SER A 8 2.90 10.87 16.05
CA SER A 8 3.73 10.80 14.87
C SER A 8 3.82 12.18 14.21
N ALA A 9 4.97 12.79 14.27
CA ALA A 9 5.18 14.10 13.68
C ALA A 9 5.22 14.04 12.16
N THR A 10 5.66 12.91 11.63
CA THR A 10 5.76 12.73 10.18
C THR A 10 5.15 11.40 9.79
N ALA A 11 4.32 11.45 8.79
CA ALA A 11 3.79 10.24 8.19
C ALA A 11 4.76 9.77 7.11
N PRO A 12 4.85 8.46 6.86
CA PRO A 12 5.61 7.97 5.71
C PRO A 12 5.07 8.59 4.42
N ALA A 13 5.95 8.74 3.44
CA ALA A 13 5.54 9.34 2.17
C ALA A 13 4.43 8.55 1.49
N ASN A 14 4.32 7.25 1.81
CA ASN A 14 3.32 6.37 1.22
C ASN A 14 2.13 6.12 2.15
N ALA A 15 1.93 6.97 3.14
CA ALA A 15 0.78 6.84 4.04
C ALA A 15 -0.49 7.23 3.31
N ILE A 16 -1.53 6.41 3.47
CA ILE A 16 -2.87 6.80 3.07
C ILE A 16 -3.34 7.84 4.08
N GLU A 17 -4.15 8.77 3.59
CA GLU A 17 -4.69 9.82 4.45
C GLU A 17 -5.12 9.24 5.79
N GLY A 18 -4.56 9.76 6.87
CA GLY A 18 -4.75 9.23 8.20
C GLY A 18 -3.58 8.35 8.62
N ARG A 19 -3.88 7.18 9.13
CA ARG A 19 -2.89 6.31 9.77
C ARG A 19 -2.65 4.99 9.04
N ILE A 20 -3.28 4.80 7.92
CA ILE A 20 -3.04 3.60 7.15
C ILE A 20 -1.79 3.80 6.31
N VAL A 21 -0.93 2.81 6.32
CA VAL A 21 0.35 2.85 5.61
C VAL A 21 0.32 1.80 4.52
N VAL A 22 0.79 2.19 3.33
CA VAL A 22 0.89 1.26 2.20
C VAL A 22 2.36 0.94 2.00
N THR A 23 2.70 -0.34 2.02
CA THR A 23 4.08 -0.81 1.87
C THR A 23 4.28 -1.53 0.54
N LEU A 24 3.52 -1.14 -0.46
CA LEU A 24 3.59 -1.76 -1.78
C LEU A 24 4.97 -1.63 -2.41
N ASP A 25 5.59 -0.46 -2.27
CA ASP A 25 6.90 -0.21 -2.86
C ASP A 25 7.94 -1.19 -2.32
N GLU A 26 7.90 -1.42 -1.03
CA GLU A 26 8.81 -2.33 -0.37
C GLU A 26 8.61 -3.77 -0.84
N LEU A 27 7.36 -4.19 -0.99
CA LEU A 27 7.05 -5.52 -1.48
C LEU A 27 7.51 -5.70 -2.92
N LEU A 28 7.31 -4.69 -3.75
CA LEU A 28 7.78 -4.75 -5.13
C LEU A 28 9.29 -4.91 -5.18
N TYR A 29 9.99 -4.17 -4.34
CA TYR A 29 11.43 -4.29 -4.26
C TYR A 29 11.85 -5.69 -3.85
N GLN A 30 11.21 -6.25 -2.83
CA GLN A 30 11.53 -7.59 -2.35
C GLN A 30 11.25 -8.65 -3.40
N ARG A 31 10.23 -8.45 -4.22
CA ARG A 31 9.85 -9.42 -5.26
C ARG A 31 10.53 -9.13 -6.59
N ARG A 32 11.36 -8.09 -6.63
CA ARG A 32 12.06 -7.67 -7.86
C ARG A 32 11.10 -7.46 -9.01
N MET A 33 9.99 -6.80 -8.71
CA MET A 33 8.94 -6.54 -9.67
C MET A 33 8.75 -5.03 -9.80
N THR A 34 8.51 -4.57 -11.02
CA THR A 34 8.22 -3.16 -11.24
C THR A 34 6.73 -2.91 -11.06
N LEU A 35 6.39 -1.65 -10.81
CA LEU A 35 5.00 -1.25 -10.70
C LEU A 35 4.25 -1.55 -12.00
N THR A 36 4.91 -1.34 -13.13
CA THR A 36 4.34 -1.61 -14.45
C THR A 36 3.99 -3.10 -14.60
N GLU A 37 4.89 -3.97 -14.18
CA GLU A 37 4.63 -5.40 -14.24
C GLU A 37 3.43 -5.78 -13.38
N LEU A 38 3.37 -5.22 -12.18
CA LEU A 38 2.25 -5.50 -11.29
C LEU A 38 0.95 -5.01 -11.91
N ALA A 39 0.96 -3.81 -12.46
CA ALA A 39 -0.24 -3.25 -13.10
C ALA A 39 -0.77 -4.19 -14.18
N GLU A 40 0.13 -4.72 -15.00
CA GLU A 40 -0.26 -5.65 -16.05
C GLU A 40 -0.84 -6.94 -15.50
N ARG A 41 -0.26 -7.46 -14.43
CA ARG A 41 -0.69 -8.73 -13.85
C ARG A 41 -2.00 -8.64 -13.10
N VAL A 42 -2.30 -7.49 -12.52
CA VAL A 42 -3.54 -7.32 -11.76
C VAL A 42 -4.62 -6.59 -12.56
N ASP A 43 -4.33 -6.28 -13.83
CA ASP A 43 -5.29 -5.64 -14.74
C ASP A 43 -5.81 -4.32 -14.17
N ILE A 44 -4.89 -3.51 -13.69
CA ILE A 44 -5.17 -2.17 -13.18
C ILE A 44 -4.29 -1.19 -13.94
N THR A 45 -4.77 0.03 -14.14
CA THR A 45 -3.95 1.02 -14.81
C THR A 45 -2.75 1.38 -13.93
N LEU A 46 -1.65 1.70 -14.58
CA LEU A 46 -0.46 2.14 -13.86
C LEU A 46 -0.74 3.37 -13.01
N ALA A 47 -1.57 4.27 -13.52
CA ALA A 47 -1.94 5.48 -12.79
C ALA A 47 -2.65 5.15 -11.49
N ASN A 48 -3.62 4.23 -11.52
CA ASN A 48 -4.35 3.84 -10.32
C ASN A 48 -3.46 3.13 -9.32
N LEU A 49 -2.57 2.28 -9.81
CA LEU A 49 -1.64 1.57 -8.94
C LEU A 49 -0.63 2.53 -8.32
N SER A 50 -0.21 3.54 -9.07
CA SER A 50 0.69 4.57 -8.58
C SER A 50 0.03 5.39 -7.46
N ILE A 51 -1.25 5.68 -7.59
CA ILE A 51 -2.00 6.38 -6.55
C ILE A 51 -2.00 5.56 -5.26
N LEU A 52 -2.20 4.26 -5.37
CA LEU A 52 -2.14 3.38 -4.20
C LEU A 52 -0.73 3.34 -3.62
N LYS A 53 0.28 3.19 -4.46
CA LYS A 53 1.66 3.10 -4.01
C LYS A 53 2.09 4.33 -3.22
N THR A 54 1.66 5.51 -3.65
CA THR A 54 2.06 6.76 -3.00
C THR A 54 1.23 7.10 -1.78
N GLY A 55 0.26 6.26 -1.44
CA GLY A 55 -0.58 6.49 -0.27
C GLY A 55 -1.66 7.52 -0.47
N LYS A 56 -1.96 7.86 -1.71
CA LYS A 56 -3.00 8.86 -2.01
C LYS A 56 -4.36 8.24 -2.26
N ALA A 57 -4.44 6.93 -2.28
CA ALA A 57 -5.71 6.25 -2.47
C ALA A 57 -6.56 6.38 -1.22
N LYS A 58 -7.85 6.60 -1.42
CA LYS A 58 -8.79 6.72 -0.31
C LYS A 58 -9.57 5.42 -0.08
N ALA A 59 -9.45 4.50 -1.02
CA ALA A 59 -10.13 3.22 -0.92
C ALA A 59 -9.42 2.23 -1.83
N ILE A 60 -9.61 0.96 -1.53
CA ILE A 60 -9.15 -0.11 -2.39
C ILE A 60 -10.25 -1.18 -2.39
N ARG A 61 -10.54 -1.71 -3.57
CA ARG A 61 -11.49 -2.80 -3.67
C ARG A 61 -10.86 -4.08 -3.16
N PHE A 62 -11.64 -4.90 -2.50
CA PHE A 62 -11.12 -6.19 -2.04
C PHE A 62 -10.65 -7.06 -3.20
N SER A 63 -11.30 -6.98 -4.35
CA SER A 63 -10.86 -7.74 -5.52
C SER A 63 -9.48 -7.30 -5.97
N THR A 64 -9.20 -6.01 -5.91
CA THR A 64 -7.88 -5.47 -6.25
C THR A 64 -6.85 -5.92 -5.23
N LEU A 65 -7.20 -5.83 -3.95
CA LEU A 65 -6.31 -6.26 -2.87
C LEU A 65 -5.97 -7.73 -3.01
N GLU A 66 -6.97 -8.54 -3.30
CA GLU A 66 -6.78 -9.98 -3.49
C GLU A 66 -5.83 -10.26 -4.65
N ALA A 67 -6.00 -9.56 -5.76
CA ALA A 67 -5.17 -9.76 -6.93
C ALA A 67 -3.71 -9.40 -6.65
N ILE A 68 -3.49 -8.30 -5.95
CA ILE A 68 -2.15 -7.89 -5.58
C ILE A 68 -1.50 -8.92 -4.65
N CYS A 69 -2.24 -9.36 -3.65
CA CYS A 69 -1.74 -10.37 -2.71
C CYS A 69 -1.37 -11.66 -3.43
N ARG A 70 -2.19 -12.07 -4.39
CA ARG A 70 -1.93 -13.30 -5.15
C ARG A 70 -0.66 -13.16 -5.98
N VAL A 71 -0.50 -12.04 -6.68
CA VAL A 71 0.65 -11.84 -7.56
C VAL A 71 1.93 -11.69 -6.76
N LEU A 72 1.89 -10.96 -5.66
CA LEU A 72 3.06 -10.73 -4.82
C LEU A 72 3.27 -11.82 -3.78
N GLU A 73 2.36 -12.78 -3.70
CA GLU A 73 2.42 -13.88 -2.73
C GLU A 73 2.59 -13.35 -1.32
N CYS A 74 1.68 -12.47 -0.94
CA CYS A 74 1.72 -11.83 0.37
C CYS A 74 0.32 -11.77 0.96
N GLN A 75 0.26 -11.39 2.24
CA GLN A 75 -0.99 -11.17 2.93
C GLN A 75 -1.35 -9.69 2.91
N PRO A 76 -2.64 -9.35 3.06
CA PRO A 76 -3.00 -7.94 3.13
C PRO A 76 -2.23 -7.18 4.21
N GLY A 77 -1.91 -7.83 5.32
CA GLY A 77 -1.14 -7.18 6.38
C GLY A 77 0.30 -6.90 6.00
N ASP A 78 0.81 -7.54 4.95
CA ASP A 78 2.13 -7.22 4.44
C ASP A 78 2.12 -5.99 3.55
N LEU A 79 0.95 -5.68 3.01
CA LEU A 79 0.78 -4.59 2.05
C LEU A 79 0.24 -3.33 2.72
N LEU A 80 -0.64 -3.51 3.68
CA LEU A 80 -1.31 -2.41 4.39
C LEU A 80 -1.02 -2.53 5.87
N GLY A 81 -0.72 -1.40 6.48
CA GLY A 81 -0.45 -1.37 7.91
C GLY A 81 -1.22 -0.24 8.56
N TYR A 82 -1.26 -0.29 9.87
CA TYR A 82 -1.85 0.78 10.66
C TYR A 82 -0.78 1.33 11.59
N ARG A 83 -0.58 2.63 11.51
CA ARG A 83 0.37 3.30 12.39
C ARG A 83 -0.39 3.83 13.59
N GLY A 84 -0.26 3.15 14.71
CA GLY A 84 -1.02 3.46 15.90
C GLY A 84 -0.41 4.47 16.84
N ASP A 85 0.77 4.94 16.54
CA ASP A 85 1.48 5.87 17.43
C ASP A 85 1.91 7.14 16.74
#